data_5b1bc58dec17ac688422bc4e3edc927d
#
_entry.id   5b1bc58dec17ac688422bc4e3edc927d
#
_cell.length_a   1.000
_cell.length_b   1.000
_cell.length_c   1.000
_cell.angle_alpha   90.00
_cell.angle_beta   90.00
_cell.angle_gamma   90.00
#
_symmetry.space_group_name_H-M   'P 1'
#
loop_
_entity.id
_entity.type
_entity.pdbx_description
1 polymer ?
#
loop_
_entity_poly.entity_id
_entity_poly.type
_entity_poly.pdbx_seq_one_letter_code
_entity_poly.pdbx_strand_id
1 'polypeptide(L)'
;MPFLLPQHPSGRAVLYCTTAPHTAVFTPEECHMAVYFTQRGIAFFVLNNSQSTAVVDCAMQFIRDSSRVWHLNPDDIGMMGCGAEGALVARQSCEAPWAVRPNFTIMLSPLLATPPQKKLPFTVQNHLTPPAIVFVANDDAEISPVNNGVAYYTAMRKAGNPCALHIYPGQRKALLQAFADTLHSELITNLSAWLKALPSPQIGAIRVACIGNSITDGMGIDLNDVHSYPARLQQLLGKDYYVRNFGVSARTLLNSGDRPYMREQAWQMARDFAPNIVIIKLGTNDSKPENWQHAAAFEHDLQAMVDTLQQLPSHPRILLATPIPAFKPTWNINDSVLVHAITPIIAKVAREKHCDFIDLHQLAGLTSNDVQPDGIHPTATGAARIAEIIYPFILQKRHIHRR
;
A
#
# COMPACT_ATOMS: atom_id res chain seq x y z
N MET A 1 -12.36 24.65 -6.25
CA MET A 1 -11.03 24.05 -6.20
C MET A 1 -10.22 24.60 -7.38
N PRO A 2 -9.37 25.60 -7.19
CA PRO A 2 -8.46 26.07 -8.21
C PRO A 2 -7.39 25.02 -8.52
N PHE A 3 -6.89 25.00 -9.77
CA PHE A 3 -5.85 24.05 -10.17
C PHE A 3 -5.00 24.61 -11.31
N LEU A 4 -3.80 24.06 -11.46
CA LEU A 4 -2.87 24.33 -12.56
C LEU A 4 -2.38 23.01 -13.15
N LEU A 5 -2.55 22.85 -14.46
CA LEU A 5 -2.07 21.67 -15.18
C LEU A 5 -0.71 21.96 -15.81
N PRO A 6 0.21 20.99 -15.84
CA PRO A 6 1.50 21.13 -16.50
C PRO A 6 1.35 21.09 -18.02
N GLN A 7 2.24 21.76 -18.74
CA GLN A 7 2.30 21.68 -20.22
C GLN A 7 2.70 20.27 -20.71
N HIS A 8 3.55 19.59 -19.95
CA HIS A 8 4.00 18.22 -20.22
C HIS A 8 3.67 17.34 -19.01
N PRO A 9 2.46 16.72 -18.97
CA PRO A 9 2.02 15.97 -17.81
C PRO A 9 2.81 14.65 -17.63
N SER A 10 3.28 14.41 -16.41
CA SER A 10 3.85 13.12 -16.01
C SER A 10 2.77 12.07 -15.68
N GLY A 11 1.52 12.48 -15.56
CA GLY A 11 0.42 11.72 -15.01
C GLY A 11 0.22 11.93 -13.50
N ARG A 12 1.23 12.41 -12.77
CA ARG A 12 1.14 12.65 -11.32
C ARG A 12 0.37 13.92 -10.98
N ALA A 13 -0.34 13.89 -9.85
CA ALA A 13 -1.02 15.06 -9.31
C ALA A 13 -0.82 15.19 -7.79
N VAL A 14 -0.94 16.42 -7.29
CA VAL A 14 -0.94 16.74 -5.85
C VAL A 14 -2.16 17.58 -5.52
N LEU A 15 -2.93 17.16 -4.51
CA LEU A 15 -4.00 17.93 -3.88
C LEU A 15 -3.45 18.58 -2.61
N TYR A 16 -3.27 19.88 -2.63
CA TYR A 16 -2.88 20.66 -1.45
C TYR A 16 -4.14 21.04 -0.65
N CYS A 17 -4.17 20.63 0.61
CA CYS A 17 -5.24 20.92 1.56
C CYS A 17 -4.88 22.16 2.37
N THR A 18 -5.80 23.12 2.46
CA THR A 18 -5.63 24.34 3.25
C THR A 18 -6.96 24.80 3.84
N THR A 19 -6.93 25.51 4.97
CA THR A 19 -8.09 26.18 5.58
C THR A 19 -8.10 27.69 5.30
N ALA A 20 -7.11 28.19 4.53
CA ALA A 20 -7.09 29.60 4.16
C ALA A 20 -8.43 30.03 3.52
N PRO A 21 -8.99 31.18 3.91
CA PRO A 21 -10.22 31.69 3.31
C PRO A 21 -10.01 31.98 1.82
N HIS A 22 -11.05 31.73 1.06
CA HIS A 22 -10.98 31.74 -0.39
C HIS A 22 -11.13 33.06 -1.06
N THR A 23 -10.27 33.27 -2.00
CA THR A 23 -10.58 33.86 -3.32
C THR A 23 -10.45 32.77 -4.38
N ALA A 24 -11.09 32.91 -5.54
CA ALA A 24 -10.96 31.94 -6.65
C ALA A 24 -9.54 31.89 -7.28
N VAL A 25 -8.55 32.49 -6.62
CA VAL A 25 -7.19 32.72 -7.08
C VAL A 25 -6.23 32.14 -6.05
N PHE A 26 -5.11 31.57 -6.49
CA PHE A 26 -4.04 31.12 -5.62
C PHE A 26 -3.47 32.25 -4.74
N THR A 27 -3.15 31.96 -3.51
CA THR A 27 -2.28 32.82 -2.70
C THR A 27 -0.86 32.87 -3.28
N PRO A 28 -0.01 33.83 -2.90
CA PRO A 28 1.37 33.86 -3.34
C PRO A 28 2.14 32.57 -3.06
N GLU A 29 1.95 31.98 -1.88
CA GLU A 29 2.57 30.70 -1.51
C GLU A 29 2.05 29.56 -2.39
N GLU A 30 0.75 29.50 -2.63
CA GLU A 30 0.14 28.49 -3.53
C GLU A 30 0.62 28.67 -4.97
N CYS A 31 0.85 29.90 -5.45
CA CYS A 31 1.46 30.17 -6.75
C CYS A 31 2.86 29.56 -6.85
N HIS A 32 3.70 29.73 -5.83
CA HIS A 32 5.04 29.14 -5.80
C HIS A 32 4.99 27.61 -5.84
N MET A 33 4.11 27.00 -5.06
CA MET A 33 3.89 25.56 -5.08
C MET A 33 3.38 25.09 -6.46
N ALA A 34 2.38 25.76 -7.02
CA ALA A 34 1.83 25.43 -8.32
C ALA A 34 2.89 25.44 -9.42
N VAL A 35 3.73 26.50 -9.43
CA VAL A 35 4.86 26.62 -10.39
C VAL A 35 5.87 25.49 -10.15
N TYR A 36 6.24 25.21 -8.89
CA TYR A 36 7.18 24.14 -8.54
C TYR A 36 6.72 22.78 -9.09
N PHE A 37 5.46 22.39 -8.84
CA PHE A 37 4.92 21.10 -9.25
C PHE A 37 4.73 21.02 -10.77
N THR A 38 4.16 22.04 -11.39
CA THR A 38 3.85 22.01 -12.84
C THR A 38 5.09 22.06 -13.72
N GLN A 39 6.16 22.72 -13.30
CA GLN A 39 7.47 22.64 -13.98
C GLN A 39 8.07 21.22 -13.99
N ARG A 40 7.60 20.33 -13.08
CA ARG A 40 7.99 18.92 -12.98
C ARG A 40 6.98 17.96 -13.60
N GLY A 41 6.03 18.51 -14.35
CA GLY A 41 4.98 17.73 -15.00
C GLY A 41 3.89 17.23 -14.04
N ILE A 42 3.82 17.74 -12.80
CA ILE A 42 2.87 17.34 -11.77
C ILE A 42 1.71 18.34 -11.72
N ALA A 43 0.48 17.88 -11.89
CA ALA A 43 -0.70 18.74 -11.75
C ALA A 43 -0.88 19.16 -10.27
N PHE A 44 -1.30 20.40 -10.04
CA PHE A 44 -1.46 20.94 -8.71
C PHE A 44 -2.88 21.45 -8.51
N PHE A 45 -3.55 20.94 -7.47
CA PHE A 45 -4.90 21.29 -7.07
C PHE A 45 -4.88 21.87 -5.66
N VAL A 46 -5.72 22.86 -5.37
CA VAL A 46 -5.85 23.43 -4.03
C VAL A 46 -7.27 23.21 -3.52
N LEU A 47 -7.39 22.49 -2.42
CA LEU A 47 -8.64 22.31 -1.70
C LEU A 47 -8.68 23.22 -0.48
N ASN A 48 -9.50 24.23 -0.58
CA ASN A 48 -9.72 25.15 0.51
C ASN A 48 -10.90 24.67 1.35
N ASN A 49 -10.94 25.10 2.61
CA ASN A 49 -11.94 24.66 3.57
C ASN A 49 -11.93 23.14 3.80
N SER A 50 -10.73 22.55 3.82
CA SER A 50 -10.51 21.11 3.98
C SER A 50 -10.74 20.60 5.43
N GLN A 51 -11.72 21.17 6.16
CA GLN A 51 -12.00 20.81 7.55
C GLN A 51 -12.71 19.46 7.72
N SER A 52 -13.28 18.91 6.65
CA SER A 52 -14.03 17.66 6.67
C SER A 52 -13.41 16.61 5.76
N THR A 53 -13.26 15.37 6.24
CA THR A 53 -12.84 14.22 5.43
C THR A 53 -13.77 14.00 4.23
N ALA A 54 -15.08 14.22 4.38
CA ALA A 54 -16.04 14.07 3.28
C ALA A 54 -15.78 15.05 2.11
N VAL A 55 -15.34 16.28 2.41
CA VAL A 55 -14.98 17.25 1.37
C VAL A 55 -13.71 16.82 0.65
N VAL A 56 -12.74 16.27 1.39
CA VAL A 56 -11.51 15.72 0.82
C VAL A 56 -11.81 14.50 -0.06
N ASP A 57 -12.68 13.60 0.41
CA ASP A 57 -13.11 12.42 -0.37
C ASP A 57 -13.76 12.83 -1.69
N CYS A 58 -14.67 13.81 -1.68
CA CYS A 58 -15.28 14.36 -2.88
C CYS A 58 -14.23 14.96 -3.84
N ALA A 59 -13.24 15.69 -3.32
CA ALA A 59 -12.20 16.29 -4.13
C ALA A 59 -11.30 15.23 -4.77
N MET A 60 -10.88 14.21 -4.01
CA MET A 60 -10.09 13.09 -4.53
C MET A 60 -10.84 12.30 -5.59
N GLN A 61 -12.14 12.01 -5.35
CA GLN A 61 -12.99 11.35 -6.33
C GLN A 61 -13.10 12.17 -7.61
N PHE A 62 -13.37 13.47 -7.49
CA PHE A 62 -13.47 14.38 -8.64
C PHE A 62 -12.20 14.41 -9.50
N ILE A 63 -11.00 14.45 -8.85
CA ILE A 63 -9.73 14.41 -9.58
C ILE A 63 -9.58 13.07 -10.30
N ARG A 64 -9.93 11.95 -9.68
CA ARG A 64 -9.84 10.61 -10.27
C ARG A 64 -10.80 10.45 -11.45
N ASP A 65 -12.04 10.88 -11.32
CA ASP A 65 -13.04 10.81 -12.38
C ASP A 65 -12.66 11.69 -13.59
N SER A 66 -11.97 12.81 -13.33
CA SER A 66 -11.48 13.73 -14.35
C SER A 66 -10.09 13.35 -14.91
N SER A 67 -9.47 12.32 -14.38
CA SER A 67 -8.06 11.97 -14.69
C SER A 67 -7.80 11.77 -16.17
N ARG A 68 -8.74 11.16 -16.89
CA ARG A 68 -8.64 10.94 -18.34
C ARG A 68 -8.58 12.26 -19.12
N VAL A 69 -9.42 13.23 -18.72
CA VAL A 69 -9.49 14.56 -19.39
C VAL A 69 -8.23 15.38 -19.14
N TRP A 70 -7.64 15.23 -17.96
CA TRP A 70 -6.45 15.98 -17.54
C TRP A 70 -5.14 15.23 -17.75
N HIS A 71 -5.17 14.08 -18.42
CA HIS A 71 -4.00 13.21 -18.65
C HIS A 71 -3.28 12.82 -17.35
N LEU A 72 -4.06 12.54 -16.29
CA LEU A 72 -3.55 12.09 -15.00
C LEU A 72 -3.63 10.57 -14.87
N ASN A 73 -2.78 10.04 -14.01
CA ASN A 73 -2.87 8.65 -13.56
C ASN A 73 -3.70 8.60 -12.27
N PRO A 74 -4.89 7.97 -12.26
CA PRO A 74 -5.71 7.86 -11.05
C PRO A 74 -5.02 7.11 -9.91
N ASP A 75 -3.96 6.34 -10.21
CA ASP A 75 -3.15 5.60 -9.24
C ASP A 75 -1.87 6.37 -8.81
N ASP A 76 -1.74 7.66 -9.15
CA ASP A 76 -0.59 8.50 -8.78
C ASP A 76 -1.01 9.93 -8.37
N ILE A 77 -2.03 10.01 -7.50
CA ILE A 77 -2.55 11.26 -6.95
C ILE A 77 -2.17 11.35 -5.46
N GLY A 78 -1.32 12.31 -5.13
CA GLY A 78 -0.88 12.58 -3.76
C GLY A 78 -1.69 13.66 -3.07
N MET A 79 -1.54 13.73 -1.75
CA MET A 79 -2.05 14.84 -0.94
C MET A 79 -0.91 15.54 -0.21
N MET A 80 -1.08 16.85 -0.01
CA MET A 80 -0.14 17.69 0.72
C MET A 80 -0.87 18.58 1.72
N GLY A 81 -0.27 18.79 2.91
CA GLY A 81 -0.82 19.69 3.93
C GLY A 81 0.22 20.13 4.93
N CYS A 82 -0.06 21.26 5.62
CA CYS A 82 0.79 21.86 6.62
C CYS A 82 0.03 21.98 7.96
N GLY A 83 0.68 21.72 9.09
CA GLY A 83 0.06 21.87 10.41
C GLY A 83 -1.16 20.98 10.61
N ALA A 84 -2.32 21.56 10.84
CA ALA A 84 -3.59 20.84 11.01
C ALA A 84 -4.03 20.10 9.74
N GLU A 85 -3.82 20.69 8.56
CA GLU A 85 -4.10 20.04 7.27
C GLU A 85 -3.10 18.91 7.00
N GLY A 86 -1.88 19.00 7.50
CA GLY A 86 -0.94 17.87 7.51
C GLY A 86 -1.46 16.70 8.34
N ALA A 87 -2.15 16.95 9.45
CA ALA A 87 -2.81 15.91 10.23
C ALA A 87 -4.01 15.30 9.49
N LEU A 88 -4.79 16.11 8.79
CA LEU A 88 -5.88 15.63 7.93
C LEU A 88 -5.35 14.71 6.82
N VAL A 89 -4.25 15.12 6.15
CA VAL A 89 -3.59 14.32 5.11
C VAL A 89 -3.12 12.97 5.68
N ALA A 90 -2.49 12.96 6.86
CA ALA A 90 -2.05 11.74 7.53
C ALA A 90 -3.24 10.81 7.86
N ARG A 91 -4.32 11.37 8.41
CA ARG A 91 -5.54 10.60 8.70
C ARG A 91 -6.15 10.03 7.43
N GLN A 92 -6.30 10.83 6.39
CA GLN A 92 -6.84 10.41 5.10
C GLN A 92 -6.03 9.26 4.49
N SER A 93 -4.71 9.29 4.63
CA SER A 93 -3.83 8.22 4.16
C SER A 93 -4.03 6.89 4.91
N CYS A 94 -4.44 6.95 6.19
CA CYS A 94 -4.63 5.77 7.04
C CYS A 94 -6.06 5.24 7.03
N GLU A 95 -7.07 6.12 7.02
CA GLU A 95 -8.46 5.76 7.31
C GLU A 95 -9.39 5.82 6.09
N ALA A 96 -9.06 6.59 5.03
CA ALA A 96 -9.94 6.73 3.88
C ALA A 96 -10.17 5.39 3.15
N PRO A 97 -11.36 5.18 2.56
CA PRO A 97 -11.60 4.10 1.61
C PRO A 97 -10.61 4.13 0.45
N TRP A 98 -10.31 2.95 -0.12
CA TRP A 98 -9.32 2.85 -1.21
C TRP A 98 -9.59 3.82 -2.36
N ALA A 99 -10.86 3.96 -2.76
CA ALA A 99 -11.27 4.79 -3.90
C ALA A 99 -10.86 6.27 -3.78
N VAL A 100 -10.73 6.80 -2.56
CA VAL A 100 -10.40 8.21 -2.29
C VAL A 100 -9.10 8.38 -1.48
N ARG A 101 -8.42 7.27 -1.14
CA ARG A 101 -7.13 7.31 -0.44
C ARG A 101 -6.05 7.88 -1.35
N PRO A 102 -5.18 8.80 -0.87
CA PRO A 102 -4.05 9.28 -1.66
C PRO A 102 -3.07 8.14 -1.99
N ASN A 103 -2.33 8.28 -3.09
CA ASN A 103 -1.29 7.32 -3.48
C ASN A 103 0.06 7.64 -2.82
N PHE A 104 0.26 8.88 -2.36
CA PHE A 104 1.39 9.34 -1.55
C PHE A 104 1.03 10.60 -0.77
N THR A 105 1.83 10.94 0.24
CA THR A 105 1.58 12.15 1.06
C THR A 105 2.83 12.98 1.28
N ILE A 106 2.64 14.31 1.32
CA ILE A 106 3.66 15.32 1.61
C ILE A 106 3.15 16.12 2.80
N MET A 107 3.86 16.09 3.91
CA MET A 107 3.43 16.76 5.13
C MET A 107 4.47 17.75 5.64
N LEU A 108 4.03 18.96 5.93
CA LEU A 108 4.87 20.04 6.47
C LEU A 108 4.48 20.31 7.93
N SER A 109 5.32 19.97 8.87
CA SER A 109 5.07 20.06 10.33
C SER A 109 3.63 19.65 10.69
N PRO A 110 3.23 18.40 10.45
CA PRO A 110 1.85 17.97 10.70
C PRO A 110 1.55 17.96 12.21
N LEU A 111 0.40 18.51 12.62
CA LEU A 111 -0.08 18.51 14.00
C LEU A 111 -0.83 17.20 14.30
N LEU A 112 -0.12 16.12 14.52
CA LEU A 112 -0.67 14.77 14.67
C LEU A 112 -1.10 14.45 16.10
N ALA A 113 -0.35 14.95 17.08
CA ALA A 113 -0.62 14.72 18.50
C ALA A 113 -0.70 16.06 19.23
N THR A 114 -1.87 16.30 19.86
CA THR A 114 -2.07 17.47 20.73
C THR A 114 -1.83 17.08 22.19
N PRO A 115 -1.17 17.93 23.00
CA PRO A 115 -1.04 17.68 24.43
C PRO A 115 -2.42 17.56 25.11
N PRO A 116 -2.59 16.66 26.10
CA PRO A 116 -1.58 15.79 26.70
C PRO A 116 -1.35 14.46 25.96
N GLN A 117 -2.00 14.21 24.83
CA GLN A 117 -1.89 12.99 24.07
C GLN A 117 -0.53 12.93 23.34
N LYS A 118 0.25 11.86 23.62
CA LYS A 118 1.54 11.60 22.96
C LYS A 118 1.45 10.52 21.88
N LYS A 119 0.24 10.03 21.59
CA LYS A 119 0.00 8.97 20.60
C LYS A 119 -0.71 9.55 19.39
N LEU A 120 -0.43 8.96 18.23
CA LEU A 120 -1.16 9.27 17.00
C LEU A 120 -2.65 8.95 17.19
N PRO A 121 -3.56 9.81 16.74
CA PRO A 121 -5.01 9.64 16.91
C PRO A 121 -5.62 8.63 15.92
N PHE A 122 -4.80 7.99 15.11
CA PHE A 122 -5.18 6.98 14.12
C PHE A 122 -4.15 5.84 14.07
N THR A 123 -4.51 4.74 13.43
CA THR A 123 -3.63 3.59 13.25
C THR A 123 -3.01 3.60 11.86
N VAL A 124 -1.69 3.57 11.78
CA VAL A 124 -0.96 3.32 10.53
C VAL A 124 -1.14 1.85 10.16
N GLN A 125 -1.66 1.60 8.97
CA GLN A 125 -1.99 0.25 8.51
C GLN A 125 -0.79 -0.39 7.80
N ASN A 126 -0.56 -1.68 8.06
CA ASN A 126 0.53 -2.43 7.43
C ASN A 126 0.36 -2.46 5.91
N HIS A 127 1.38 -2.02 5.17
CA HIS A 127 1.46 -1.94 3.70
C HIS A 127 0.32 -1.19 2.99
N LEU A 128 -0.69 -0.74 3.73
CA LEU A 128 -1.88 -0.10 3.18
C LEU A 128 -1.87 1.42 3.31
N THR A 129 -1.03 1.96 4.22
CA THR A 129 -0.78 3.40 4.28
C THR A 129 0.21 3.78 3.19
N PRO A 130 -0.11 4.74 2.31
CA PRO A 130 0.74 5.09 1.18
C PRO A 130 2.07 5.71 1.61
N PRO A 131 3.08 5.73 0.71
CA PRO A 131 4.37 6.39 0.97
C PRO A 131 4.20 7.84 1.42
N ALA A 132 5.04 8.26 2.37
CA ALA A 132 5.01 9.61 2.91
C ALA A 132 6.40 10.27 2.93
N ILE A 133 6.44 11.60 2.71
CA ILE A 133 7.56 12.44 3.10
C ILE A 133 7.09 13.48 4.10
N VAL A 134 7.82 13.60 5.20
CA VAL A 134 7.49 14.49 6.31
C VAL A 134 8.64 15.47 6.52
N PHE A 135 8.35 16.74 6.44
CA PHE A 135 9.27 17.83 6.77
C PHE A 135 8.82 18.47 8.08
N VAL A 136 9.72 18.61 9.03
CA VAL A 136 9.41 19.11 10.36
C VAL A 136 10.31 20.31 10.67
N ALA A 137 9.71 21.37 11.18
CA ALA A 137 10.42 22.52 11.77
C ALA A 137 10.81 22.16 13.20
N ASN A 138 12.12 22.24 13.53
CA ASN A 138 12.64 21.84 14.84
C ASN A 138 12.19 22.79 15.97
N ASP A 139 12.07 24.08 15.64
CA ASP A 139 11.85 25.14 16.62
C ASP A 139 10.39 25.64 16.63
N ASP A 140 9.45 24.82 16.11
CA ASP A 140 8.01 25.13 16.14
C ASP A 140 7.51 25.09 17.58
N ALA A 141 6.95 26.22 18.04
CA ALA A 141 6.48 26.36 19.41
C ALA A 141 5.24 25.53 19.74
N GLU A 142 4.48 25.13 18.73
CA GLU A 142 3.19 24.41 18.87
C GLU A 142 3.33 22.92 18.55
N ILE A 143 4.23 22.53 17.64
CA ILE A 143 4.31 21.20 17.07
C ILE A 143 5.65 20.55 17.43
N SER A 144 5.66 19.73 18.46
CA SER A 144 6.84 18.94 18.85
C SER A 144 7.26 17.99 17.73
N PRO A 145 8.49 18.07 17.22
CA PRO A 145 9.01 17.12 16.22
C PRO A 145 8.89 15.67 16.68
N VAL A 146 9.19 15.38 17.93
CA VAL A 146 9.21 14.03 18.53
C VAL A 146 7.82 13.41 18.55
N ASN A 147 6.82 14.16 19.05
CA ASN A 147 5.46 13.63 19.21
C ASN A 147 4.66 13.59 17.91
N ASN A 148 5.13 14.25 16.86
CA ASN A 148 4.46 14.34 15.55
C ASN A 148 5.28 13.64 14.45
N GLY A 149 6.23 14.32 13.82
CA GLY A 149 6.96 13.78 12.68
C GLY A 149 7.73 12.49 12.97
N VAL A 150 8.48 12.44 14.08
CA VAL A 150 9.25 11.24 14.49
C VAL A 150 8.31 10.10 14.88
N ALA A 151 7.24 10.38 15.61
CA ALA A 151 6.24 9.37 15.99
C ALA A 151 5.57 8.78 14.75
N TYR A 152 5.19 9.62 13.77
CA TYR A 152 4.59 9.16 12.51
C TYR A 152 5.58 8.33 11.68
N TYR A 153 6.79 8.82 11.47
CA TYR A 153 7.84 8.09 10.78
C TYR A 153 8.06 6.70 11.41
N THR A 154 8.16 6.65 12.74
CA THR A 154 8.36 5.39 13.46
C THR A 154 7.18 4.43 13.25
N ALA A 155 5.94 4.93 13.31
CA ALA A 155 4.75 4.12 13.06
C ALA A 155 4.71 3.58 11.62
N MET A 156 5.00 4.45 10.64
CA MET A 156 5.09 4.06 9.22
C MET A 156 6.12 2.96 8.99
N ARG A 157 7.34 3.14 9.50
CA ARG A 157 8.43 2.14 9.31
C ARG A 157 8.13 0.82 10.01
N LYS A 158 7.54 0.84 11.22
CA LYS A 158 7.10 -0.37 11.93
C LYS A 158 5.99 -1.12 11.18
N ALA A 159 5.12 -0.39 10.48
CA ALA A 159 4.04 -0.96 9.68
C ALA A 159 4.48 -1.33 8.24
N GLY A 160 5.78 -1.30 7.94
CA GLY A 160 6.32 -1.65 6.61
C GLY A 160 5.91 -0.69 5.50
N ASN A 161 5.61 0.57 5.83
CA ASN A 161 5.29 1.58 4.84
C ASN A 161 6.49 2.50 4.57
N PRO A 162 6.78 2.87 3.31
CA PRO A 162 7.84 3.81 2.98
C PRO A 162 7.58 5.18 3.60
N CYS A 163 8.58 5.73 4.29
CA CYS A 163 8.49 7.06 4.87
C CYS A 163 9.86 7.73 4.91
N ALA A 164 9.94 8.97 4.46
CA ALA A 164 11.09 9.85 4.63
C ALA A 164 10.77 10.93 5.67
N LEU A 165 11.75 11.28 6.50
CA LEU A 165 11.64 12.32 7.51
C LEU A 165 12.84 13.26 7.41
N HIS A 166 12.56 14.55 7.32
CA HIS A 166 13.56 15.62 7.36
C HIS A 166 13.19 16.63 8.43
N ILE A 167 14.15 16.99 9.27
CA ILE A 167 13.98 17.95 10.35
C ILE A 167 14.90 19.15 10.08
N TYR A 168 14.30 20.33 9.95
CA TYR A 168 15.02 21.57 9.63
C TYR A 168 14.97 22.53 10.81
N PRO A 169 16.01 23.36 11.01
CA PRO A 169 15.95 24.46 11.96
C PRO A 169 14.87 25.48 11.57
N GLY A 170 14.39 26.24 12.55
CA GLY A 170 13.42 27.31 12.35
C GLY A 170 11.96 26.90 12.56
N GLN A 171 11.07 27.78 12.14
CA GLN A 171 9.63 27.70 12.36
C GLN A 171 8.91 27.10 11.13
N ARG A 172 7.70 26.54 11.33
CA ARG A 172 6.82 25.96 10.27
C ARG A 172 6.66 26.86 9.04
N LYS A 173 6.56 28.18 9.24
CA LYS A 173 6.43 29.15 8.14
C LYS A 173 7.59 29.07 7.14
N ALA A 174 8.80 28.77 7.60
CA ALA A 174 9.97 28.63 6.72
C ALA A 174 9.84 27.46 5.75
N LEU A 175 9.14 26.37 6.14
CA LEU A 175 8.90 25.23 5.25
C LEU A 175 7.99 25.61 4.08
N LEU A 176 7.01 26.47 4.27
CA LEU A 176 6.15 26.99 3.20
C LEU A 176 6.91 27.97 2.30
N GLN A 177 7.73 28.85 2.90
CA GLN A 177 8.55 29.82 2.18
C GLN A 177 9.64 29.16 1.31
N ALA A 178 10.03 27.93 1.60
CA ALA A 178 10.99 27.17 0.81
C ALA A 178 10.58 27.05 -0.69
N PHE A 179 9.28 27.08 -0.98
CA PHE A 179 8.79 27.05 -2.37
C PHE A 179 9.02 28.34 -3.15
N ALA A 180 9.29 29.46 -2.47
CA ALA A 180 9.64 30.72 -3.12
C ALA A 180 11.12 30.75 -3.59
N ASP A 181 12.00 29.97 -2.92
CA ASP A 181 13.42 29.85 -3.27
C ASP A 181 13.76 28.41 -3.68
N THR A 182 13.34 28.01 -4.86
CA THR A 182 13.51 26.63 -5.32
C THR A 182 14.96 26.27 -5.69
N LEU A 183 15.84 27.23 -5.81
CA LEU A 183 17.24 27.01 -6.21
C LEU A 183 18.15 26.69 -5.01
N HIS A 184 17.88 27.29 -3.84
CA HIS A 184 18.76 27.19 -2.68
C HIS A 184 18.14 26.41 -1.52
N SER A 185 16.89 25.95 -1.64
CA SER A 185 16.18 25.25 -0.59
C SER A 185 16.52 23.76 -0.56
N GLU A 186 17.12 23.28 0.54
CA GLU A 186 17.35 21.86 0.79
C GLU A 186 16.02 21.08 0.85
N LEU A 187 14.95 21.66 1.39
CA LEU A 187 13.62 21.05 1.40
C LEU A 187 13.18 20.72 -0.03
N ILE A 188 13.32 21.66 -0.93
CA ILE A 188 12.94 21.49 -2.34
C ILE A 188 13.80 20.44 -3.04
N THR A 189 15.10 20.42 -2.73
CA THR A 189 16.03 19.40 -3.24
C THR A 189 15.62 18.00 -2.78
N ASN A 190 15.33 17.82 -1.47
CA ASN A 190 14.92 16.55 -0.89
C ASN A 190 13.54 16.11 -1.40
N LEU A 191 12.57 17.04 -1.50
CA LEU A 191 11.27 16.76 -2.06
C LEU A 191 11.36 16.31 -3.53
N SER A 192 12.18 16.99 -4.34
CA SER A 192 12.38 16.65 -5.74
C SER A 192 13.02 15.28 -5.91
N ALA A 193 14.03 14.96 -5.12
CA ALA A 193 14.69 13.65 -5.13
C ALA A 193 13.71 12.54 -4.72
N TRP A 194 12.91 12.77 -3.69
CA TRP A 194 11.92 11.81 -3.22
C TRP A 194 10.81 11.58 -4.26
N LEU A 195 10.23 12.64 -4.83
CA LEU A 195 9.21 12.53 -5.88
C LEU A 195 9.73 11.78 -7.12
N LYS A 196 11.00 11.96 -7.48
CA LYS A 196 11.65 11.25 -8.59
C LYS A 196 11.84 9.76 -8.27
N ALA A 197 12.18 9.43 -7.03
CA ALA A 197 12.38 8.05 -6.58
C ALA A 197 11.07 7.31 -6.29
N LEU A 198 9.97 8.05 -6.06
CA LEU A 198 8.68 7.46 -5.74
C LEU A 198 8.15 6.67 -6.93
N PRO A 199 7.87 5.35 -6.76
CA PRO A 199 7.29 4.54 -7.82
C PRO A 199 6.00 5.15 -8.37
N SER A 200 5.90 5.25 -9.68
CA SER A 200 4.70 5.68 -10.37
C SER A 200 4.32 4.58 -11.37
N PRO A 201 3.18 3.90 -11.18
CA PRO A 201 2.70 2.94 -12.15
C PRO A 201 2.37 3.65 -13.46
N GLN A 202 2.48 2.96 -14.59
CA GLN A 202 2.01 3.51 -15.86
C GLN A 202 0.48 3.69 -15.83
N ILE A 203 -0.02 4.63 -16.61
CA ILE A 203 -1.46 4.75 -16.84
C ILE A 203 -1.96 3.44 -17.46
N GLY A 204 -2.92 2.80 -16.80
CA GLY A 204 -3.44 1.50 -17.22
C GLY A 204 -2.56 0.31 -16.84
N ALA A 205 -1.61 0.45 -15.93
CA ALA A 205 -0.83 -0.66 -15.39
C ALA A 205 -1.72 -1.79 -14.89
N ILE A 206 -1.28 -3.03 -15.10
CA ILE A 206 -1.99 -4.23 -14.64
C ILE A 206 -1.90 -4.30 -13.11
N ARG A 207 -3.05 -4.23 -12.45
CA ARG A 207 -3.13 -4.27 -10.98
C ARG A 207 -3.03 -5.69 -10.46
N VAL A 208 -2.08 -5.96 -9.57
CA VAL A 208 -1.82 -7.26 -8.96
C VAL A 208 -2.03 -7.17 -7.45
N ALA A 209 -3.02 -7.87 -6.92
CA ALA A 209 -3.27 -7.96 -5.49
C ALA A 209 -2.64 -9.23 -4.91
N CYS A 210 -1.75 -9.08 -3.92
CA CYS A 210 -1.16 -10.19 -3.17
C CYS A 210 -1.92 -10.35 -1.84
N ILE A 211 -2.84 -11.30 -1.78
CA ILE A 211 -3.62 -11.67 -0.60
C ILE A 211 -2.90 -12.79 0.15
N GLY A 212 -2.77 -12.67 1.48
CA GLY A 212 -2.12 -13.71 2.27
C GLY A 212 -1.94 -13.38 3.75
N ASN A 213 -1.15 -14.20 4.39
CA ASN A 213 -0.81 -14.11 5.81
C ASN A 213 0.54 -13.37 6.05
N SER A 214 1.22 -13.68 7.17
CA SER A 214 2.50 -13.09 7.55
C SER A 214 3.62 -13.25 6.52
N ILE A 215 3.59 -14.30 5.70
CA ILE A 215 4.58 -14.51 4.64
C ILE A 215 4.37 -13.49 3.51
N THR A 216 3.12 -13.14 3.20
CA THR A 216 2.78 -12.08 2.24
C THR A 216 3.04 -10.71 2.83
N ASP A 217 2.66 -10.50 4.10
CA ASP A 217 2.95 -9.30 4.89
C ASP A 217 4.46 -8.99 4.95
N GLY A 218 5.32 -10.02 4.94
CA GLY A 218 6.77 -9.88 5.04
C GLY A 218 7.24 -9.78 6.50
N MET A 219 6.55 -10.47 7.41
CA MET A 219 6.87 -10.48 8.84
C MET A 219 8.34 -10.86 9.09
N GLY A 220 9.03 -10.03 9.90
CA GLY A 220 10.42 -10.25 10.31
C GLY A 220 11.46 -9.94 9.23
N ILE A 221 11.06 -9.46 8.06
CA ILE A 221 11.98 -8.99 7.01
C ILE A 221 12.24 -7.50 7.24
N ASP A 222 13.50 -7.13 7.44
CA ASP A 222 13.90 -5.73 7.47
C ASP A 222 13.61 -5.07 6.12
N LEU A 223 13.08 -3.85 6.14
CA LEU A 223 12.65 -3.14 4.94
C LEU A 223 11.71 -4.01 4.08
N ASN A 224 10.67 -4.56 4.70
CA ASN A 224 9.72 -5.45 4.02
C ASN A 224 8.96 -4.76 2.87
N ASP A 225 8.87 -3.42 2.88
CA ASP A 225 8.43 -2.59 1.76
C ASP A 225 9.31 -2.71 0.50
N VAL A 226 10.53 -3.25 0.63
CA VAL A 226 11.50 -3.49 -0.45
C VAL A 226 11.75 -4.98 -0.65
N HIS A 227 11.74 -5.77 0.43
CA HIS A 227 12.25 -7.14 0.44
C HIS A 227 11.18 -8.23 0.62
N SER A 228 9.92 -7.90 0.92
CA SER A 228 8.83 -8.88 0.88
C SER A 228 8.60 -9.41 -0.53
N TYR A 229 8.00 -10.61 -0.69
CA TYR A 229 7.79 -11.15 -2.03
C TYR A 229 6.90 -10.28 -2.92
N PRO A 230 5.85 -9.58 -2.43
CA PRO A 230 5.10 -8.64 -3.27
C PRO A 230 5.95 -7.47 -3.76
N ALA A 231 6.84 -6.94 -2.91
CA ALA A 231 7.75 -5.86 -3.30
C ALA A 231 8.78 -6.34 -4.34
N ARG A 232 9.34 -7.54 -4.17
CA ARG A 232 10.24 -8.16 -5.16
C ARG A 232 9.52 -8.43 -6.47
N LEU A 233 8.27 -8.88 -6.40
CA LEU A 233 7.44 -9.10 -7.58
C LEU A 233 7.19 -7.79 -8.35
N GLN A 234 6.92 -6.68 -7.65
CA GLN A 234 6.84 -5.35 -8.28
C GLN A 234 8.13 -4.98 -9.01
N GLN A 235 9.30 -5.25 -8.40
CA GLN A 235 10.60 -4.98 -9.03
C GLN A 235 10.80 -5.80 -10.32
N LEU A 236 10.42 -7.07 -10.31
CA LEU A 236 10.53 -7.96 -11.47
C LEU A 236 9.56 -7.58 -12.59
N LEU A 237 8.34 -7.17 -12.26
CA LEU A 237 7.28 -6.83 -13.22
C LEU A 237 7.42 -5.41 -13.79
N GLY A 238 8.14 -4.52 -13.11
CA GLY A 238 8.34 -3.14 -13.56
C GLY A 238 7.06 -2.28 -13.52
N LYS A 239 7.10 -1.17 -14.25
CA LYS A 239 6.07 -0.10 -14.21
C LYS A 239 4.76 -0.45 -14.95
N ASP A 240 4.77 -1.50 -15.78
CA ASP A 240 3.58 -1.96 -16.51
C ASP A 240 2.61 -2.71 -15.58
N TYR A 241 3.04 -2.97 -14.36
CA TYR A 241 2.26 -3.61 -13.30
C TYR A 241 2.25 -2.75 -12.05
N TYR A 242 1.15 -2.85 -11.31
CA TYR A 242 1.00 -2.20 -10.01
C TYR A 242 0.67 -3.26 -8.96
N VAL A 243 1.70 -3.75 -8.28
CA VAL A 243 1.59 -4.80 -7.27
C VAL A 243 1.32 -4.18 -5.91
N ARG A 244 0.29 -4.69 -5.20
CA ARG A 244 -0.03 -4.25 -3.84
C ARG A 244 -0.05 -5.43 -2.88
N ASN A 245 0.55 -5.20 -1.71
CA ASN A 245 0.59 -6.15 -0.62
C ASN A 245 -0.65 -5.97 0.28
N PHE A 246 -1.51 -7.00 0.31
CA PHE A 246 -2.68 -7.09 1.19
C PHE A 246 -2.50 -8.21 2.21
N GLY A 247 -1.26 -8.62 2.50
CA GLY A 247 -0.95 -9.59 3.54
C GLY A 247 -1.27 -9.07 4.94
N VAL A 248 -1.81 -9.95 5.80
CA VAL A 248 -2.05 -9.66 7.20
C VAL A 248 -1.54 -10.82 8.05
N SER A 249 -0.61 -10.53 8.94
CA SER A 249 0.04 -11.56 9.78
C SER A 249 -0.95 -12.36 10.62
N ALA A 250 -0.68 -13.66 10.76
CA ALA A 250 -1.45 -14.65 11.54
C ALA A 250 -2.87 -14.98 11.03
N ARG A 251 -3.24 -14.57 9.80
CA ARG A 251 -4.61 -14.80 9.29
C ARG A 251 -4.78 -16.18 8.69
N THR A 252 -6.00 -16.73 8.87
CA THR A 252 -6.47 -18.00 8.32
C THR A 252 -7.33 -17.77 7.08
N LEU A 253 -7.39 -18.75 6.19
CA LEU A 253 -8.41 -18.85 5.15
C LEU A 253 -9.77 -19.18 5.77
N LEU A 254 -9.78 -20.15 6.71
CA LEU A 254 -10.96 -20.58 7.42
C LEU A 254 -11.68 -19.40 8.10
N ASN A 255 -12.95 -19.22 7.79
CA ASN A 255 -13.83 -18.22 8.42
C ASN A 255 -14.17 -18.58 9.87
N SER A 256 -14.03 -19.86 10.23
CA SER A 256 -14.14 -20.40 11.59
C SER A 256 -12.80 -20.50 12.32
N GLY A 257 -11.69 -20.11 11.70
CA GLY A 257 -10.38 -20.04 12.33
C GLY A 257 -10.28 -18.91 13.37
N ASP A 258 -9.17 -18.89 14.10
CA ASP A 258 -8.92 -17.90 15.15
C ASP A 258 -8.87 -16.45 14.66
N ARG A 259 -8.40 -16.24 13.42
CA ARG A 259 -8.22 -14.91 12.80
C ARG A 259 -8.54 -14.92 11.30
N PRO A 260 -9.82 -14.94 10.90
CA PRO A 260 -10.23 -15.04 9.51
C PRO A 260 -9.79 -13.83 8.66
N TYR A 261 -9.12 -14.09 7.54
CA TYR A 261 -8.66 -13.04 6.62
C TYR A 261 -9.83 -12.24 6.01
N MET A 262 -10.95 -12.89 5.70
CA MET A 262 -12.10 -12.23 5.09
C MET A 262 -12.80 -11.21 6.01
N ARG A 263 -12.42 -11.14 7.29
CA ARG A 263 -12.88 -10.12 8.25
C ARG A 263 -11.96 -8.90 8.33
N GLU A 264 -10.82 -8.93 7.65
CA GLU A 264 -9.84 -7.85 7.70
C GLU A 264 -10.18 -6.71 6.74
N GLN A 265 -9.78 -5.50 7.11
CA GLN A 265 -9.89 -4.35 6.21
C GLN A 265 -9.08 -4.56 4.92
N ALA A 266 -7.96 -5.28 4.99
CA ALA A 266 -7.15 -5.64 3.84
C ALA A 266 -7.94 -6.43 2.78
N TRP A 267 -8.88 -7.29 3.17
CA TRP A 267 -9.78 -8.00 2.26
C TRP A 267 -10.68 -7.03 1.49
N GLN A 268 -11.28 -6.05 2.20
CA GLN A 268 -12.10 -5.03 1.54
C GLN A 268 -11.27 -4.20 0.58
N MET A 269 -10.09 -3.74 1.03
CA MET A 269 -9.20 -2.91 0.21
C MET A 269 -8.64 -3.66 -1.01
N ALA A 270 -8.37 -4.96 -0.91
CA ALA A 270 -7.94 -5.78 -2.05
C ALA A 270 -9.03 -5.84 -3.14
N ARG A 271 -10.31 -5.87 -2.75
CA ARG A 271 -11.44 -5.82 -3.70
C ARG A 271 -11.62 -4.42 -4.30
N ASP A 272 -11.56 -3.38 -3.46
CA ASP A 272 -11.69 -1.98 -3.88
C ASP A 272 -10.52 -1.53 -4.78
N PHE A 273 -9.36 -2.18 -4.68
CA PHE A 273 -8.23 -2.01 -5.60
C PHE A 273 -8.58 -2.35 -7.04
N ALA A 274 -9.70 -3.06 -7.28
CA ALA A 274 -10.15 -3.53 -8.59
C ALA A 274 -9.02 -4.25 -9.37
N PRO A 275 -8.43 -5.33 -8.81
CA PRO A 275 -7.28 -6.00 -9.39
C PRO A 275 -7.61 -6.64 -10.73
N ASN A 276 -6.61 -6.72 -11.63
CA ASN A 276 -6.65 -7.54 -12.84
C ASN A 276 -6.12 -8.97 -12.56
N ILE A 277 -5.23 -9.09 -11.56
CA ILE A 277 -4.67 -10.35 -11.12
C ILE A 277 -4.71 -10.41 -9.60
N VAL A 278 -5.12 -11.55 -9.04
CA VAL A 278 -5.10 -11.80 -7.60
C VAL A 278 -4.27 -13.06 -7.33
N ILE A 279 -3.33 -12.95 -6.40
CA ILE A 279 -2.59 -14.08 -5.85
C ILE A 279 -3.14 -14.34 -4.46
N ILE A 280 -3.65 -15.53 -4.19
CA ILE A 280 -4.12 -15.97 -2.88
C ILE A 280 -3.12 -16.98 -2.32
N LYS A 281 -2.48 -16.62 -1.20
CA LYS A 281 -1.53 -17.46 -0.47
C LYS A 281 -1.88 -17.50 1.02
N LEU A 282 -2.88 -18.31 1.34
CA LEU A 282 -3.37 -18.60 2.70
C LEU A 282 -3.23 -20.10 2.99
N GLY A 283 -3.55 -20.54 4.20
CA GLY A 283 -3.50 -21.93 4.61
C GLY A 283 -2.43 -22.25 5.67
N THR A 284 -1.37 -21.44 5.79
CA THR A 284 -0.29 -21.71 6.76
C THR A 284 -0.81 -21.74 8.19
N ASN A 285 -1.60 -20.74 8.62
CA ASN A 285 -2.15 -20.69 9.97
C ASN A 285 -3.32 -21.67 10.18
N ASP A 286 -3.95 -22.07 9.09
CA ASP A 286 -5.04 -23.05 9.09
C ASP A 286 -4.55 -24.44 9.51
N SER A 287 -3.26 -24.76 9.27
CA SER A 287 -2.65 -26.04 9.64
C SER A 287 -2.48 -26.26 11.15
N LYS A 288 -2.65 -25.20 11.96
CA LYS A 288 -2.59 -25.32 13.42
C LYS A 288 -3.77 -26.18 13.92
N PRO A 289 -3.56 -27.04 14.92
CA PRO A 289 -4.61 -27.92 15.42
C PRO A 289 -5.91 -27.21 15.81
N GLU A 290 -5.81 -26.04 16.46
CA GLU A 290 -6.94 -25.21 16.86
C GLU A 290 -7.75 -24.65 15.69
N ASN A 291 -7.16 -24.52 14.51
CA ASN A 291 -7.83 -24.09 13.29
C ASN A 291 -8.26 -25.30 12.46
N TRP A 292 -7.38 -26.33 12.34
CA TRP A 292 -7.61 -27.46 11.47
C TRP A 292 -8.73 -28.41 11.98
N GLN A 293 -9.16 -28.29 13.24
CA GLN A 293 -10.41 -28.93 13.70
C GLN A 293 -11.64 -28.54 12.85
N HIS A 294 -11.57 -27.42 12.12
CA HIS A 294 -12.60 -26.94 11.21
C HIS A 294 -12.29 -27.27 9.73
N ALA A 295 -11.42 -28.24 9.47
CA ALA A 295 -10.93 -28.62 8.12
C ALA A 295 -12.04 -28.82 7.08
N ALA A 296 -13.20 -29.34 7.51
CA ALA A 296 -14.34 -29.57 6.62
C ALA A 296 -14.86 -28.30 5.93
N ALA A 297 -14.62 -27.13 6.50
CA ALA A 297 -15.03 -25.84 5.92
C ALA A 297 -13.97 -25.24 4.96
N PHE A 298 -12.73 -25.73 4.95
CA PHE A 298 -11.62 -25.08 4.25
C PHE A 298 -11.87 -24.97 2.73
N GLU A 299 -12.35 -26.04 2.10
CA GLU A 299 -12.67 -26.05 0.68
C GLU A 299 -13.78 -25.05 0.35
N HIS A 300 -14.86 -25.05 1.11
CA HIS A 300 -15.98 -24.14 0.95
C HIS A 300 -15.56 -22.67 1.12
N ASP A 301 -14.76 -22.37 2.15
CA ASP A 301 -14.32 -21.01 2.41
C ASP A 301 -13.37 -20.50 1.30
N LEU A 302 -12.49 -21.36 0.75
CA LEU A 302 -11.65 -21.02 -0.41
C LEU A 302 -12.49 -20.76 -1.65
N GLN A 303 -13.49 -21.61 -1.93
CA GLN A 303 -14.42 -21.41 -3.05
C GLN A 303 -15.19 -20.08 -2.90
N ALA A 304 -15.70 -19.77 -1.70
CA ALA A 304 -16.41 -18.52 -1.42
C ALA A 304 -15.51 -17.27 -1.64
N MET A 305 -14.23 -17.35 -1.24
CA MET A 305 -13.25 -16.28 -1.49
C MET A 305 -13.02 -16.08 -2.99
N VAL A 306 -12.83 -17.17 -3.73
CA VAL A 306 -12.64 -17.14 -5.20
C VAL A 306 -13.88 -16.59 -5.89
N ASP A 307 -15.08 -17.07 -5.54
CA ASP A 307 -16.35 -16.63 -6.15
C ASP A 307 -16.57 -15.12 -5.95
N THR A 308 -16.26 -14.62 -4.73
CA THR A 308 -16.35 -13.19 -4.43
C THR A 308 -15.44 -12.36 -5.34
N LEU A 309 -14.22 -12.84 -5.58
CA LEU A 309 -13.27 -12.13 -6.45
C LEU A 309 -13.64 -12.23 -7.92
N GLN A 310 -14.16 -13.38 -8.39
CA GLN A 310 -14.60 -13.56 -9.77
C GLN A 310 -15.80 -12.67 -10.12
N GLN A 311 -16.61 -12.28 -9.12
CA GLN A 311 -17.76 -11.37 -9.30
C GLN A 311 -17.36 -9.88 -9.35
N LEU A 312 -16.10 -9.53 -9.10
CA LEU A 312 -15.65 -8.14 -9.20
C LEU A 312 -15.79 -7.64 -10.66
N PRO A 313 -16.18 -6.37 -10.87
CA PRO A 313 -16.27 -5.77 -12.22
C PRO A 313 -14.96 -5.85 -13.01
N SER A 314 -13.81 -5.94 -12.34
CA SER A 314 -12.50 -6.12 -12.97
C SER A 314 -12.24 -7.53 -13.49
N HIS A 315 -13.09 -8.53 -13.14
CA HIS A 315 -12.97 -9.93 -13.53
C HIS A 315 -11.53 -10.45 -13.43
N PRO A 316 -10.90 -10.44 -12.24
CA PRO A 316 -9.49 -10.73 -12.10
C PRO A 316 -9.15 -12.16 -12.44
N ARG A 317 -7.98 -12.35 -13.04
CA ARG A 317 -7.33 -13.66 -13.10
C ARG A 317 -6.85 -14.04 -11.70
N ILE A 318 -7.19 -15.24 -11.21
CA ILE A 318 -6.88 -15.68 -9.86
C ILE A 318 -5.82 -16.77 -9.92
N LEU A 319 -4.76 -16.59 -9.11
CA LEU A 319 -3.69 -17.55 -8.90
C LEU A 319 -3.78 -18.06 -7.46
N LEU A 320 -4.04 -19.35 -7.28
CA LEU A 320 -4.06 -20.01 -5.98
C LEU A 320 -2.68 -20.62 -5.73
N ALA A 321 -1.98 -20.07 -4.73
CA ALA A 321 -0.64 -20.49 -4.34
C ALA A 321 -0.69 -21.27 -3.01
N THR A 322 0.00 -22.41 -2.96
CA THR A 322 0.12 -23.18 -1.72
C THR A 322 0.96 -22.45 -0.69
N PRO A 323 0.82 -22.75 0.62
CA PRO A 323 1.83 -22.41 1.60
C PRO A 323 3.22 -22.88 1.20
N ILE A 324 4.26 -22.20 1.65
CA ILE A 324 5.66 -22.68 1.56
C ILE A 324 5.93 -23.74 2.65
N PRO A 325 7.01 -24.53 2.54
CA PRO A 325 7.38 -25.49 3.58
C PRO A 325 7.55 -24.87 4.96
N ALA A 326 7.09 -25.57 5.99
CA ALA A 326 7.34 -25.26 7.39
C ALA A 326 8.46 -26.18 7.93
N PHE A 327 9.65 -25.63 8.14
CA PHE A 327 10.83 -26.39 8.58
C PHE A 327 10.86 -26.67 10.09
N LYS A 328 9.99 -26.01 10.86
CA LYS A 328 9.82 -26.20 12.30
C LYS A 328 8.34 -26.07 12.67
N PRO A 329 7.86 -26.78 13.69
CA PRO A 329 6.48 -26.70 14.15
C PRO A 329 6.22 -25.47 15.04
N THR A 330 6.87 -24.34 14.73
CA THR A 330 6.72 -23.09 15.48
C THR A 330 5.25 -22.65 15.42
N TRP A 331 4.70 -22.22 16.54
CA TRP A 331 3.27 -21.87 16.72
C TRP A 331 2.32 -23.00 16.30
N ASN A 332 2.72 -24.26 16.44
CA ASN A 332 1.94 -25.43 16.05
C ASN A 332 1.60 -25.53 14.55
N ILE A 333 2.28 -24.78 13.70
CA ILE A 333 2.15 -24.90 12.24
C ILE A 333 2.65 -26.29 11.84
N ASN A 334 1.82 -27.00 11.07
CA ASN A 334 2.01 -28.42 10.77
C ASN A 334 2.25 -28.63 9.26
N ASP A 335 3.50 -28.90 8.87
CA ASP A 335 3.88 -29.10 7.48
C ASP A 335 3.19 -30.33 6.85
N SER A 336 2.97 -31.40 7.60
CA SER A 336 2.24 -32.57 7.10
C SER A 336 0.81 -32.21 6.69
N VAL A 337 0.13 -31.35 7.46
CA VAL A 337 -1.20 -30.84 7.09
C VAL A 337 -1.14 -29.93 5.86
N LEU A 338 -0.10 -29.12 5.75
CA LEU A 338 0.10 -28.28 4.53
C LEU A 338 0.21 -29.13 3.28
N VAL A 339 1.02 -30.17 3.32
CA VAL A 339 1.29 -31.04 2.14
C VAL A 339 0.13 -31.97 1.83
N HIS A 340 -0.35 -32.70 2.85
CA HIS A 340 -1.24 -33.84 2.60
C HIS A 340 -2.73 -33.51 2.66
N ALA A 341 -3.09 -32.32 3.18
CA ALA A 341 -4.48 -31.92 3.27
C ALA A 341 -4.75 -30.58 2.55
N ILE A 342 -4.03 -29.50 2.89
CA ILE A 342 -4.32 -28.16 2.37
C ILE A 342 -3.95 -28.06 0.87
N THR A 343 -2.76 -28.48 0.48
CA THR A 343 -2.31 -28.43 -0.92
C THR A 343 -3.24 -29.15 -1.90
N PRO A 344 -3.71 -30.39 -1.62
CA PRO A 344 -4.67 -31.07 -2.50
C PRO A 344 -6.01 -30.34 -2.62
N ILE A 345 -6.50 -29.70 -1.55
CA ILE A 345 -7.74 -28.91 -1.61
C ILE A 345 -7.54 -27.67 -2.48
N ILE A 346 -6.43 -26.94 -2.32
CA ILE A 346 -6.13 -25.77 -3.15
C ILE A 346 -6.04 -26.16 -4.63
N ALA A 347 -5.36 -27.27 -4.96
CA ALA A 347 -5.26 -27.78 -6.32
C ALA A 347 -6.63 -28.18 -6.90
N LYS A 348 -7.49 -28.81 -6.09
CA LYS A 348 -8.86 -29.15 -6.47
C LYS A 348 -9.68 -27.91 -6.81
N VAL A 349 -9.71 -26.94 -5.89
CA VAL A 349 -10.47 -25.69 -6.08
C VAL A 349 -9.93 -24.88 -7.27
N ALA A 350 -8.62 -24.84 -7.47
CA ALA A 350 -8.03 -24.18 -8.64
C ALA A 350 -8.57 -24.76 -9.95
N ARG A 351 -8.64 -26.07 -10.05
CA ARG A 351 -9.19 -26.77 -11.23
C ARG A 351 -10.68 -26.50 -11.41
N GLU A 352 -11.48 -26.62 -10.33
CA GLU A 352 -12.94 -26.47 -10.37
C GLU A 352 -13.37 -25.04 -10.67
N LYS A 353 -12.65 -24.04 -10.13
CA LYS A 353 -12.93 -22.62 -10.33
C LYS A 353 -12.15 -21.99 -11.50
N HIS A 354 -11.45 -22.82 -12.29
CA HIS A 354 -10.63 -22.35 -13.41
C HIS A 354 -9.60 -21.29 -13.03
N CYS A 355 -8.99 -21.41 -11.84
CA CYS A 355 -7.87 -20.59 -11.39
C CYS A 355 -6.53 -21.20 -11.82
N ASP A 356 -5.47 -20.39 -11.84
CA ASP A 356 -4.13 -20.92 -11.95
C ASP A 356 -3.69 -21.51 -10.61
N PHE A 357 -2.92 -22.58 -10.67
CA PHE A 357 -2.37 -23.25 -9.47
C PHE A 357 -0.85 -23.08 -9.42
N ILE A 358 -0.33 -22.67 -8.28
CA ILE A 358 1.10 -22.54 -8.04
C ILE A 358 1.46 -23.36 -6.78
N ASP A 359 2.14 -24.48 -6.97
CA ASP A 359 2.65 -25.27 -5.86
C ASP A 359 3.95 -24.64 -5.32
N LEU A 360 3.85 -23.65 -4.45
CA LEU A 360 5.02 -23.01 -3.84
C LEU A 360 5.75 -23.95 -2.87
N HIS A 361 5.05 -24.95 -2.32
CA HIS A 361 5.69 -25.92 -1.44
C HIS A 361 6.80 -26.70 -2.16
N GLN A 362 6.53 -27.10 -3.38
CA GLN A 362 7.50 -27.84 -4.20
C GLN A 362 8.38 -26.94 -5.04
N LEU A 363 7.79 -25.96 -5.74
CA LEU A 363 8.48 -25.17 -6.76
C LEU A 363 9.49 -24.17 -6.18
N ALA A 364 9.24 -23.64 -4.98
CA ALA A 364 10.11 -22.59 -4.41
C ALA A 364 11.52 -23.12 -4.08
N GLY A 365 11.70 -24.43 -3.89
CA GLY A 365 12.98 -25.04 -3.59
C GLY A 365 13.64 -24.42 -2.34
N LEU A 366 12.82 -23.95 -1.40
CA LEU A 366 13.30 -23.32 -0.18
C LEU A 366 13.97 -24.35 0.73
N THR A 367 15.02 -23.91 1.40
CA THR A 367 15.72 -24.66 2.43
C THR A 367 15.58 -23.97 3.78
N SER A 368 16.05 -24.61 4.85
CA SER A 368 16.08 -24.00 6.19
C SER A 368 16.89 -22.69 6.25
N ASN A 369 17.79 -22.45 5.30
CA ASN A 369 18.58 -21.23 5.20
C ASN A 369 17.80 -20.06 4.54
N ASP A 370 16.70 -20.36 3.87
CA ASP A 370 15.85 -19.37 3.20
C ASP A 370 14.73 -18.85 4.10
N VAL A 371 14.62 -19.43 5.31
CA VAL A 371 13.65 -19.02 6.33
C VAL A 371 14.37 -18.50 7.57
N GLN A 372 13.64 -17.69 8.33
CA GLN A 372 14.10 -17.13 9.60
C GLN A 372 14.28 -18.24 10.66
N PRO A 373 14.90 -17.96 11.82
CA PRO A 373 15.12 -18.96 12.86
C PRO A 373 13.87 -19.68 13.36
N ASP A 374 12.70 -19.09 13.13
CA ASP A 374 11.39 -19.72 13.44
C ASP A 374 11.04 -20.89 12.50
N GLY A 375 11.72 -21.03 11.37
CA GLY A 375 11.49 -22.08 10.38
C GLY A 375 10.21 -21.95 9.55
N ILE A 376 9.52 -20.79 9.62
CA ILE A 376 8.23 -20.52 8.96
C ILE A 376 8.32 -19.32 8.01
N HIS A 377 8.82 -18.19 8.52
CA HIS A 377 8.85 -16.94 7.75
C HIS A 377 10.09 -16.89 6.85
N PRO A 378 9.96 -16.51 5.59
CA PRO A 378 11.12 -16.38 4.71
C PRO A 378 12.05 -15.27 5.16
N THR A 379 13.34 -15.42 4.88
CA THR A 379 14.31 -14.33 4.83
C THR A 379 14.05 -13.45 3.62
N ALA A 380 14.76 -12.33 3.48
CA ALA A 380 14.71 -11.52 2.25
C ALA A 380 15.07 -12.32 0.98
N THR A 381 16.00 -13.27 1.09
CA THR A 381 16.39 -14.19 0.00
C THR A 381 15.26 -15.18 -0.30
N GLY A 382 14.66 -15.79 0.72
CA GLY A 382 13.52 -16.69 0.54
C GLY A 382 12.32 -15.97 -0.09
N ALA A 383 12.06 -14.73 0.31
CA ALA A 383 11.00 -13.91 -0.28
C ALA A 383 11.27 -13.57 -1.75
N ALA A 384 12.54 -13.31 -2.12
CA ALA A 384 12.93 -13.10 -3.52
C ALA A 384 12.67 -14.36 -4.38
N ARG A 385 13.02 -15.54 -3.87
CA ARG A 385 12.74 -16.83 -4.56
C ARG A 385 11.25 -17.06 -4.77
N ILE A 386 10.40 -16.76 -3.76
CA ILE A 386 8.95 -16.84 -3.91
C ILE A 386 8.47 -15.92 -5.05
N ALA A 387 8.98 -14.70 -5.13
CA ALA A 387 8.64 -13.77 -6.20
C ALA A 387 9.09 -14.28 -7.58
N GLU A 388 10.29 -14.83 -7.69
CA GLU A 388 10.84 -15.42 -8.93
C GLU A 388 10.00 -16.58 -9.45
N ILE A 389 9.45 -17.42 -8.56
CA ILE A 389 8.55 -18.50 -8.93
C ILE A 389 7.19 -17.99 -9.39
N ILE A 390 6.65 -16.98 -8.73
CA ILE A 390 5.33 -16.42 -9.09
C ILE A 390 5.39 -15.62 -10.40
N TYR A 391 6.51 -14.94 -10.66
CA TYR A 391 6.69 -14.04 -11.80
C TYR A 391 6.30 -14.64 -13.15
N PRO A 392 6.79 -15.83 -13.59
CA PRO A 392 6.42 -16.41 -14.88
C PRO A 392 4.93 -16.74 -14.99
N PHE A 393 4.24 -17.10 -13.87
CA PHE A 393 2.81 -17.36 -13.91
C PHE A 393 2.00 -16.09 -14.20
N ILE A 394 2.47 -14.92 -13.74
CA ILE A 394 1.82 -13.63 -14.07
C ILE A 394 1.94 -13.33 -15.56
N LEU A 395 3.12 -13.56 -16.15
CA LEU A 395 3.40 -13.25 -17.55
C LEU A 395 2.70 -14.20 -18.54
N GLN A 396 2.31 -15.41 -18.10
CA GLN A 396 1.61 -16.36 -18.94
C GLN A 396 0.26 -15.79 -19.38
N LYS A 397 0.10 -15.48 -20.68
CA LYS A 397 -1.21 -15.19 -21.28
C LYS A 397 -2.00 -16.50 -21.31
N ARG A 398 -3.15 -16.57 -20.61
CA ARG A 398 -4.09 -17.66 -20.91
C ARG A 398 -4.47 -17.55 -22.38
N HIS A 399 -4.24 -18.61 -23.15
CA HIS A 399 -4.94 -18.81 -24.40
C HIS A 399 -6.43 -18.97 -24.04
N ILE A 400 -7.18 -17.87 -24.11
CA ILE A 400 -8.63 -17.94 -24.04
C ILE A 400 -9.03 -18.69 -25.30
N HIS A 401 -9.28 -19.99 -25.20
CA HIS A 401 -10.05 -20.69 -26.20
C HIS A 401 -11.44 -20.07 -26.22
N ARG A 402 -11.62 -19.09 -27.12
CA ARG A 402 -12.98 -18.66 -27.50
C ARG A 402 -13.66 -19.89 -28.07
N ARG A 403 -14.58 -20.46 -27.29
CA ARG A 403 -15.62 -21.34 -27.80
C ARG A 403 -16.78 -20.50 -28.30
#